data_876d47933cdaaf9a410fa80960abe426
#
_entry.id   876d47933cdaaf9a410fa80960abe426
#
_cell.length_a   1.000
_cell.length_b   1.000
_cell.length_c   1.000
_cell.angle_alpha   90.00
_cell.angle_beta   90.00
_cell.angle_gamma   90.00
#
_symmetry.space_group_name_H-M   'P 1'
#
loop_
_entity.id
_entity.type
_entity.pdbx_description
1 polymer ?
#
loop_
_entity_poly.entity_id
_entity_poly.type
_entity_poly.pdbx_seq_one_letter_code
_entity_poly.pdbx_strand_id
1 'polypeptide(L)'
;MLTKYKIKGRWPEAKIEEVEVLRETEKCIFVSTNKTKSNPNGERKELKMTEWYEYYDTWDAAHAALTDKAARQVTNARLALEIANSFAGNVKGMRHNTN
;
A
#
# COMPACT_ATOMS: atom_id res chain seq x y z
N MET A 1 12.71 22.76 3.67
CA MET A 1 11.66 21.72 3.74
C MET A 1 12.14 20.44 3.12
N LEU A 2 11.70 19.32 3.64
CA LEU A 2 12.02 18.01 3.11
C LEU A 2 10.93 17.58 2.15
N THR A 3 11.30 16.87 1.09
CA THR A 3 10.34 16.27 0.18
C THR A 3 10.36 14.76 0.40
N LYS A 4 9.18 14.19 0.59
CA LYS A 4 8.98 12.74 0.74
C LYS A 4 7.99 12.25 -0.32
N TYR A 5 8.04 10.97 -0.60
CA TYR A 5 7.19 10.34 -1.59
C TYR A 5 6.30 9.33 -0.89
N LYS A 6 5.01 9.57 -0.95
CA LYS A 6 3.99 8.79 -0.24
C LYS A 6 3.30 7.85 -1.20
N ILE A 7 3.33 6.58 -0.91
CA ILE A 7 2.47 5.62 -1.58
C ILE A 7 1.11 5.70 -0.88
N LYS A 8 0.10 6.10 -1.64
CA LYS A 8 -1.25 6.31 -1.16
C LYS A 8 -2.21 5.45 -1.95
N GLY A 9 -3.23 4.94 -1.27
CA GLY A 9 -4.22 4.10 -1.89
C GLY A 9 -3.87 2.62 -1.80
N ARG A 10 -4.80 1.80 -2.25
CA ARG A 10 -4.67 0.35 -2.24
C ARG A 10 -4.73 -0.19 -3.65
N TRP A 11 -4.14 -1.38 -3.84
CA TRP A 11 -4.36 -2.09 -5.07
C TRP A 11 -5.87 -2.15 -5.40
N PRO A 12 -6.30 -1.90 -6.66
CA PRO A 12 -5.47 -1.65 -7.83
C PRO A 12 -5.13 -0.18 -8.11
N GLU A 13 -5.46 0.74 -7.22
CA GLU A 13 -5.38 2.19 -7.47
C GLU A 13 -4.29 2.92 -6.65
N ALA A 14 -3.22 2.23 -6.30
CA ALA A 14 -2.12 2.86 -5.56
C ALA A 14 -1.41 3.93 -6.40
N LYS A 15 -1.03 5.02 -5.75
CA LYS A 15 -0.34 6.17 -6.38
C LYS A 15 0.85 6.59 -5.54
N ILE A 16 1.83 7.19 -6.20
CA ILE A 16 2.96 7.85 -5.54
C ILE A 16 2.68 9.35 -5.57
N GLU A 17 2.64 9.97 -4.40
CA GLU A 17 2.40 11.40 -4.24
C GLU A 17 3.62 12.08 -3.64
N GLU A 18 4.05 13.20 -4.24
CA GLU A 18 5.10 14.03 -3.69
C GLU A 18 4.52 14.88 -2.55
N VAL A 19 5.14 14.82 -1.39
CA VAL A 19 4.66 15.53 -0.19
C VAL A 19 5.78 16.37 0.39
N GLU A 20 5.51 17.64 0.66
CA GLU A 20 6.43 18.51 1.38
C GLU A 20 6.26 18.27 2.87
N VAL A 21 7.38 18.03 3.55
CA VAL A 21 7.43 17.71 4.97
C VAL A 21 8.16 18.81 5.71
N LEU A 22 7.56 19.33 6.77
CA LEU A 22 8.15 20.40 7.58
C LEU A 22 9.34 19.90 8.38
N ARG A 23 9.23 18.70 8.95
CA ARG A 23 10.28 18.03 9.72
C ARG A 23 9.95 16.56 9.84
N GLU A 24 10.93 15.77 10.23
CA GLU A 24 10.73 14.36 10.47
C GLU A 24 11.43 13.88 11.74
N THR A 25 10.91 12.80 12.29
CA THR A 25 11.53 12.02 13.35
C THR A 25 11.78 10.61 12.82
N GLU A 26 12.33 9.74 13.65
CA GLU A 26 12.61 8.35 13.24
C GLU A 26 11.38 7.63 12.67
N LYS A 27 10.22 7.82 13.27
CA LYS A 27 8.99 7.08 12.92
C LYS A 27 7.88 7.94 12.32
N CYS A 28 8.03 9.25 12.37
CA CYS A 28 6.96 10.18 12.03
C CYS A 28 7.43 11.29 11.11
N ILE A 29 6.48 11.88 10.40
CA ILE A 29 6.69 13.11 9.64
C ILE A 29 5.64 14.12 10.08
N PHE A 30 5.96 15.40 9.85
CA PHE A 30 5.06 16.51 10.13
C PHE A 30 4.81 17.26 8.84
N VAL A 31 3.54 17.36 8.45
CA VAL A 31 3.12 18.03 7.23
C VAL A 31 2.33 19.29 7.56
N SER A 32 2.35 20.25 6.65
CA SER A 32 1.59 21.48 6.79
C SER A 32 0.10 21.19 6.65
N THR A 33 -0.70 21.83 7.49
CA THR A 33 -2.15 21.77 7.42
C THR A 33 -2.72 23.13 7.82
N ASN A 34 -4.03 23.29 7.71
CA ASN A 34 -4.68 24.53 8.09
C ASN A 34 -4.57 24.76 9.60
N LYS A 35 -4.24 26.00 9.97
CA LYS A 35 -4.21 26.40 11.38
C LYS A 35 -5.64 26.45 11.93
N THR A 36 -5.83 25.82 13.07
CA THR A 36 -7.11 25.80 13.77
C THR A 36 -6.88 26.10 15.25
N LYS A 37 -7.96 26.26 16.00
CA LYS A 37 -7.86 26.47 17.46
C LYS A 37 -7.22 25.27 18.15
N SER A 38 -7.48 24.06 17.66
CA SER A 38 -6.90 22.82 18.19
C SER A 38 -5.52 22.53 17.63
N ASN A 39 -5.13 23.19 16.54
CA ASN A 39 -3.82 23.02 15.90
C ASN A 39 -3.26 24.37 15.43
N PRO A 40 -2.84 25.24 16.37
CA PRO A 40 -2.38 26.58 16.02
C PRO A 40 -1.10 26.61 15.20
N ASN A 41 -0.27 25.57 15.25
CA ASN A 41 0.97 25.46 14.49
C ASN A 41 0.74 25.11 13.03
N GLY A 42 -0.44 24.59 12.68
CA GLY A 42 -0.74 24.17 11.32
C GLY A 42 0.10 22.97 10.87
N GLU A 43 0.41 22.09 11.80
CA GLU A 43 1.15 20.85 11.54
C GLU A 43 0.26 19.63 11.81
N ARG A 44 0.44 18.60 10.99
CA ARG A 44 -0.18 17.30 11.22
C ARG A 44 0.91 16.25 11.30
N LYS A 45 0.86 15.44 12.34
CA LYS A 45 1.79 14.32 12.54
C LYS A 45 1.25 13.08 11.83
N GLU A 46 2.09 12.44 11.02
CA GLU A 46 1.77 11.19 10.37
C GLU A 46 2.89 10.18 10.61
N LEU A 47 2.53 8.92 10.80
CA LEU A 47 3.52 7.84 10.86
C LEU A 47 4.10 7.61 9.46
N LYS A 48 5.38 7.25 9.40
CA LYS A 48 6.05 6.97 8.11
C LYS A 48 5.50 5.74 7.43
N MET A 49 5.02 4.77 8.19
CA MET A 49 4.43 3.53 7.65
C MET A 49 3.15 3.19 8.39
N THR A 50 2.08 2.96 7.63
CA THR A 50 0.80 2.47 8.14
C THR A 50 0.22 1.47 7.15
N GLU A 51 -0.92 0.86 7.49
CA GLU A 51 -1.66 -0.01 6.56
C GLU A 51 -2.17 0.74 5.33
N TRP A 52 -2.31 2.08 5.44
CA TRP A 52 -2.96 2.90 4.43
C TRP A 52 -1.99 3.66 3.55
N TYR A 53 -0.78 3.94 4.06
CA TYR A 53 0.23 4.69 3.32
C TYR A 53 1.64 4.42 3.85
N GLU A 54 2.63 4.69 2.99
CA GLU A 54 4.05 4.58 3.33
C GLU A 54 4.79 5.77 2.73
N TYR A 55 5.78 6.30 3.46
CA TYR A 55 6.63 7.41 3.02
C TYR A 55 8.04 6.92 2.69
N TYR A 56 8.60 7.44 1.61
CA TYR A 56 9.94 7.14 1.16
C TYR A 56 10.71 8.41 0.86
N ASP A 57 12.05 8.36 0.97
CA ASP A 57 12.92 9.53 0.77
C ASP A 57 13.03 9.93 -0.69
N THR A 58 12.90 9.00 -1.62
CA THR A 58 13.01 9.24 -3.05
C THR A 58 11.84 8.61 -3.79
N TRP A 59 11.53 9.17 -4.97
CA TRP A 59 10.52 8.60 -5.85
C TRP A 59 10.91 7.17 -6.27
N ASP A 60 12.19 6.96 -6.58
CA ASP A 60 12.68 5.64 -6.99
C ASP A 60 12.49 4.59 -5.90
N ALA A 61 12.72 4.94 -4.64
CA ALA A 61 12.48 4.04 -3.51
C ALA A 61 10.99 3.71 -3.37
N ALA A 62 10.12 4.72 -3.48
CA ALA A 62 8.67 4.51 -3.45
C ALA A 62 8.20 3.64 -4.61
N HIS A 63 8.72 3.90 -5.80
CA HIS A 63 8.39 3.14 -7.00
C HIS A 63 8.86 1.69 -6.89
N ALA A 64 10.06 1.46 -6.38
CA ALA A 64 10.57 0.10 -6.16
C ALA A 64 9.70 -0.68 -5.18
N ALA A 65 9.29 -0.05 -4.08
CA ALA A 65 8.39 -0.66 -3.10
C ALA A 65 7.02 -0.98 -3.71
N LEU A 66 6.48 -0.07 -4.50
CA LEU A 66 5.19 -0.27 -5.17
C LEU A 66 5.28 -1.37 -6.23
N THR A 67 6.37 -1.42 -6.99
CA THR A 67 6.63 -2.46 -7.98
C THR A 67 6.68 -3.84 -7.31
N ASP A 68 7.36 -3.93 -6.18
CA ASP A 68 7.44 -5.17 -5.40
C ASP A 68 6.07 -5.61 -4.90
N LYS A 69 5.27 -4.68 -4.41
CA LYS A 69 3.89 -4.97 -3.99
C LYS A 69 3.03 -5.45 -5.15
N ALA A 70 3.15 -4.82 -6.31
CA ALA A 70 2.43 -5.21 -7.51
C ALA A 70 2.82 -6.62 -7.96
N ALA A 71 4.10 -6.93 -7.93
CA ALA A 71 4.59 -8.27 -8.26
C ALA A 71 4.04 -9.34 -7.31
N ARG A 72 3.99 -9.04 -6.01
CA ARG A 72 3.38 -9.94 -5.02
C ARG A 72 1.89 -10.15 -5.26
N GLN A 73 1.17 -9.10 -5.65
CA GLN A 73 -0.25 -9.22 -5.97
C GLN A 73 -0.47 -10.13 -7.18
N VAL A 74 0.36 -10.01 -8.22
CA VAL A 74 0.30 -10.88 -9.40
C VAL A 74 0.55 -12.33 -8.99
N THR A 75 1.58 -12.59 -8.19
CA THR A 75 1.90 -13.94 -7.72
C THR A 75 0.76 -14.52 -6.91
N ASN A 76 0.18 -13.74 -5.99
CA ASN A 76 -0.94 -14.20 -5.17
C ASN A 76 -2.17 -14.49 -6.02
N ALA A 77 -2.45 -13.66 -7.01
CA ALA A 77 -3.59 -13.85 -7.93
C ALA A 77 -3.41 -15.12 -8.78
N ARG A 78 -2.20 -15.39 -9.26
CA ARG A 78 -1.90 -16.62 -10.01
C ARG A 78 -2.09 -17.84 -9.13
N LEU A 79 -1.58 -17.80 -7.91
CA LEU A 79 -1.73 -18.91 -6.97
C LEU A 79 -3.21 -19.17 -6.64
N ALA A 80 -3.97 -18.11 -6.40
CA ALA A 80 -5.41 -18.23 -6.14
C ALA A 80 -6.14 -18.83 -7.35
N LEU A 81 -5.75 -18.44 -8.56
CA LEU A 81 -6.33 -18.99 -9.79
C LEU A 81 -6.01 -20.48 -9.95
N GLU A 82 -4.77 -20.87 -9.69
CA GLU A 82 -4.36 -22.28 -9.75
C GLU A 82 -5.12 -23.13 -8.75
N ILE A 83 -5.29 -22.64 -7.53
CA ILE A 83 -6.06 -23.33 -6.49
C ILE A 83 -7.53 -23.46 -6.92
N ALA A 84 -8.11 -22.39 -7.44
CA ALA A 84 -9.49 -22.39 -7.92
C ALA A 84 -9.68 -23.36 -9.09
N ASN A 85 -8.74 -23.39 -10.03
CA ASN A 85 -8.78 -24.32 -11.17
C ASN A 85 -8.64 -25.78 -10.73
N SER A 86 -7.77 -26.04 -9.77
CA SER A 86 -7.61 -27.39 -9.20
C SER A 86 -8.89 -27.85 -8.51
N PHE A 87 -9.49 -26.97 -7.74
CA PHE A 87 -10.78 -27.25 -7.10
C PHE A 87 -11.88 -27.52 -8.13
N ALA A 88 -12.00 -26.71 -9.15
CA ALA A 88 -12.97 -26.90 -10.22
C ALA A 88 -12.76 -28.23 -10.95
N GLY A 89 -11.50 -28.59 -11.21
CA GLY A 89 -11.16 -29.88 -11.81
C GLY A 89 -11.56 -31.05 -10.92
N ASN A 90 -11.31 -30.92 -9.62
CA ASN A 90 -11.71 -31.96 -8.66
C ASN A 90 -13.23 -32.12 -8.60
N VAL A 91 -13.98 -31.02 -8.62
CA VAL A 91 -15.44 -31.04 -8.64
C VAL A 91 -15.95 -31.72 -9.91
N LYS A 92 -15.38 -31.38 -11.07
CA LYS A 92 -15.76 -32.01 -12.34
C LYS A 92 -15.47 -33.52 -12.35
N GLY A 93 -14.42 -33.94 -11.67
CA GLY A 93 -14.05 -35.34 -11.55
C GLY A 93 -14.83 -36.12 -10.51
N MET A 94 -15.63 -35.44 -9.68
CA MET A 94 -16.45 -36.10 -8.68
C MET A 94 -17.55 -36.89 -9.34
N ARG A 95 -17.78 -38.10 -8.84
CA ARG A 95 -18.85 -38.97 -9.33
C ARG A 95 -19.65 -39.47 -8.17
N HIS A 96 -20.96 -39.53 -8.36
CA HIS A 96 -21.84 -40.13 -7.40
C HIS A 96 -21.60 -41.64 -7.38
N ASN A 97 -21.22 -42.13 -6.23
CA ASN A 97 -20.97 -43.58 -6.05
C ASN A 97 -22.26 -44.25 -5.65
N THR A 98 -22.86 -45.00 -6.58
CA THR A 98 -24.17 -45.61 -6.43
C THR A 98 -24.15 -47.09 -6.13
N ASN A 99 -23.05 -47.62 -5.68
CA ASN A 99 -22.98 -49.04 -5.35
C ASN A 99 -23.79 -49.40 -4.13
#